data_c15e15333ccc12d6437c77127e6acb82
#
_entry.id   c15e15333ccc12d6437c77127e6acb82
#
_cell.length_a   1.000
_cell.length_b   1.000
_cell.length_c   1.000
_cell.angle_alpha   90.00
_cell.angle_beta   90.00
_cell.angle_gamma   90.00
#
_symmetry.space_group_name_H-M   'P 1'
#
loop_
_entity.id
_entity.type
_entity.pdbx_description
1 polymer ?
#
loop_
_entity_poly.entity_id
_entity_poly.type
_entity_poly.pdbx_seq_one_letter_code
_entity_poly.pdbx_strand_id
1 'polypeptide(L)'
;MEHTSEPSTIVFPGTDDPASPWRLYNHLIAGIPEDIFVRDYCLGLNWSYVEADCGCGVAYTARNGGKRTYKGDLRGKSLREVAELSKSWCFEEATLGIAALNAWYAR
;
A
#
# COMPACT_ATOMS: atom_id res chain seq x y z
N MET A 1 -7.82 11.52 -17.09
CA MET A 1 -7.34 12.02 -16.50
C MET A 1 -6.15 11.83 -16.14
N GLU A 2 -5.45 12.23 -15.85
CA GLU A 2 -4.44 12.08 -15.58
C GLU A 2 -4.10 12.32 -14.48
N HIS A 3 -3.72 11.99 -13.91
CA HIS A 3 -3.47 12.20 -12.84
C HIS A 3 -2.23 12.36 -12.57
N THR A 4 -1.76 12.39 -12.75
CA THR A 4 -0.82 12.47 -12.56
C THR A 4 -0.02 13.28 -12.02
N SER A 5 -0.05 13.98 -11.85
CA SER A 5 0.64 14.89 -11.14
C SER A 5 1.03 14.48 -9.85
N GLU A 6 0.69 13.37 -9.47
CA GLU A 6 0.96 12.91 -8.18
C GLU A 6 2.40 12.70 -7.94
N PRO A 7 2.95 13.11 -6.82
CA PRO A 7 4.35 12.86 -6.50
C PRO A 7 4.64 11.45 -6.08
N SER A 8 3.65 10.62 -5.96
CA SER A 8 3.88 9.24 -5.55
C SER A 8 4.78 8.53 -6.53
N THR A 9 5.73 7.76 -6.05
CA THR A 9 6.63 6.98 -6.87
C THR A 9 6.12 5.58 -7.13
N ILE A 10 5.00 5.20 -6.53
CA ILE A 10 4.45 3.86 -6.66
C ILE A 10 3.19 3.94 -7.50
N VAL A 11 3.33 3.60 -8.78
CA VAL A 11 2.22 3.67 -9.73
C VAL A 11 2.21 2.39 -10.54
N PHE A 12 1.04 1.81 -10.71
CA PHE A 12 0.86 0.58 -11.47
C PHE A 12 -0.01 0.88 -12.68
N PRO A 13 0.50 0.63 -13.90
CA PRO A 13 -0.24 0.94 -15.12
C PRO A 13 -1.59 0.23 -15.18
N GLY A 14 -2.58 0.92 -15.69
CA GLY A 14 -3.89 0.34 -15.92
C GLY A 14 -4.82 0.33 -14.73
N THR A 15 -4.35 0.74 -13.56
CA THR A 15 -5.19 0.69 -12.36
C THR A 15 -6.14 1.85 -12.25
N ASP A 16 -5.97 2.90 -13.08
CA ASP A 16 -6.86 4.06 -13.06
C ASP A 16 -8.09 3.90 -13.94
N ASP A 17 -8.14 2.85 -14.75
CA ASP A 17 -9.27 2.60 -15.62
C ASP A 17 -10.52 2.35 -14.79
N PRO A 18 -11.63 3.10 -15.02
CA PRO A 18 -12.86 2.86 -14.24
C PRO A 18 -13.39 1.44 -14.35
N ALA A 19 -13.05 0.72 -15.41
CA ALA A 19 -13.47 -0.67 -15.55
C ALA A 19 -12.50 -1.64 -14.88
N SER A 20 -11.41 -1.14 -14.31
CA SER A 20 -10.39 -1.97 -13.71
C SER A 20 -10.90 -2.60 -12.42
N PRO A 21 -10.53 -3.88 -12.14
CA PRO A 21 -10.84 -4.47 -10.84
C PRO A 21 -10.14 -3.78 -9.69
N TRP A 22 -9.18 -2.90 -9.98
CA TRP A 22 -8.47 -2.14 -8.94
C TRP A 22 -9.22 -0.90 -8.50
N ARG A 23 -10.39 -0.63 -9.08
CA ARG A 23 -11.13 0.58 -8.76
C ARG A 23 -11.44 0.68 -7.26
N LEU A 24 -11.82 -0.44 -6.65
CA LEU A 24 -12.10 -0.46 -5.22
C LEU A 24 -10.87 -0.07 -4.42
N TYR A 25 -9.72 -0.65 -4.77
CA TYR A 25 -8.48 -0.33 -4.09
C TYR A 25 -8.13 1.15 -4.25
N ASN A 26 -8.34 1.70 -5.45
CA ASN A 26 -8.08 3.11 -5.67
C ASN A 26 -8.94 3.98 -4.76
N HIS A 27 -10.20 3.62 -4.57
CA HIS A 27 -11.08 4.33 -3.66
C HIS A 27 -10.59 4.25 -2.22
N LEU A 28 -10.20 3.06 -1.78
CA LEU A 28 -9.73 2.88 -0.42
C LEU A 28 -8.45 3.67 -0.17
N ILE A 29 -7.54 3.62 -1.13
CA ILE A 29 -6.27 4.33 -1.02
C ILE A 29 -6.51 5.84 -0.97
N ALA A 30 -7.41 6.34 -1.82
CA ALA A 30 -7.72 7.76 -1.87
C ALA A 30 -8.36 8.26 -0.58
N GLY A 31 -8.95 7.37 0.21
CA GLY A 31 -9.53 7.74 1.49
C GLY A 31 -8.53 7.93 2.61
N ILE A 32 -7.27 7.54 2.39
CA ILE A 32 -6.24 7.73 3.41
C ILE A 32 -5.67 9.14 3.28
N PRO A 33 -5.63 9.93 4.37
CA PRO A 33 -5.02 11.26 4.30
C PRO A 33 -3.55 11.19 3.92
N GLU A 34 -3.08 12.22 3.24
CA GLU A 34 -1.70 12.24 2.76
C GLU A 34 -0.70 12.56 3.84
N ASP A 35 -1.16 13.07 4.98
CA ASP A 35 -0.29 13.48 6.07
C ASP A 35 -0.17 12.44 7.18
N ILE A 36 -0.52 11.20 6.89
CA ILE A 36 -0.29 10.07 7.79
C ILE A 36 0.93 9.31 7.28
N PHE A 37 1.89 9.10 8.14
CA PHE A 37 3.17 8.52 7.73
C PHE A 37 3.44 7.19 8.40
N VAL A 38 4.16 6.33 7.69
CA VAL A 38 4.56 5.02 8.20
C VAL A 38 5.72 5.20 9.18
N ARG A 39 5.57 4.62 10.36
CA ARG A 39 6.57 4.70 11.41
C ARG A 39 7.42 3.44 11.46
N ASP A 40 6.83 2.30 11.16
CA ASP A 40 7.53 1.03 11.19
C ASP A 40 6.74 0.02 10.39
N TYR A 41 7.41 -1.06 10.00
CA TYR A 41 6.75 -2.15 9.28
C TYR A 41 7.60 -3.41 9.42
N CYS A 42 6.97 -4.54 9.17
CA CYS A 42 7.67 -5.81 9.20
C CYS A 42 7.00 -6.77 8.23
N LEU A 43 7.80 -7.38 7.37
CA LEU A 43 7.34 -8.44 6.51
C LEU A 43 7.71 -9.75 7.17
N GLY A 44 6.79 -10.28 7.96
CA GLY A 44 7.04 -11.49 8.73
C GLY A 44 6.77 -12.76 7.95
N LEU A 45 7.04 -13.88 8.59
CA LEU A 45 6.89 -15.17 7.94
C LEU A 45 5.42 -15.50 7.68
N ASN A 46 4.57 -15.30 8.67
CA ASN A 46 3.14 -15.60 8.55
C ASN A 46 2.29 -14.34 8.60
N TRP A 47 2.70 -13.35 9.36
CA TRP A 47 1.99 -12.09 9.54
C TRP A 47 2.93 -10.94 9.28
N SER A 48 2.38 -9.93 8.64
CA SER A 48 3.12 -8.69 8.37
C SER A 48 2.36 -7.54 8.99
N TYR A 49 3.04 -6.43 9.27
CA TYR A 49 2.36 -5.27 9.82
C TYR A 49 2.93 -3.98 9.25
N VAL A 50 2.10 -2.95 9.29
CA VAL A 50 2.51 -1.57 9.02
C VAL A 50 1.99 -0.73 10.18
N GLU A 51 2.89 -0.05 10.86
CA GLU A 51 2.54 0.87 11.93
C GLU A 51 2.64 2.29 11.40
N ALA A 52 1.58 3.06 11.60
CA ALA A 52 1.52 4.44 11.13
C ALA A 52 1.07 5.33 12.29
N ASP A 53 1.03 6.63 12.01
CA ASP A 53 0.61 7.60 13.03
C ASP A 53 -0.78 7.31 13.55
N CYS A 54 -1.64 6.75 12.73
CA CYS A 54 -3.04 6.51 13.09
C CYS A 54 -3.29 5.15 13.75
N GLY A 55 -2.35 4.22 13.65
CA GLY A 55 -2.56 2.88 14.19
C GLY A 55 -1.71 1.85 13.46
N CYS A 56 -1.96 0.59 13.76
CA CYS A 56 -1.21 -0.51 13.19
C CYS A 56 -2.15 -1.44 12.45
N GLY A 57 -1.80 -1.77 11.22
CA GLY A 57 -2.54 -2.74 10.42
C GLY A 57 -1.73 -4.01 10.23
N VAL A 58 -2.41 -5.14 10.20
CA VAL A 58 -1.75 -6.43 9.99
C VAL A 58 -2.40 -7.12 8.81
N ALA A 59 -1.64 -8.01 8.19
CA ALA A 59 -2.12 -8.81 7.08
C ALA A 59 -1.38 -10.13 7.08
N TYR A 60 -2.06 -11.18 6.62
CA TYR A 60 -1.43 -12.48 6.46
C TYR A 60 -0.43 -12.39 5.31
N THR A 61 0.78 -12.87 5.54
CA THR A 61 1.85 -12.73 4.55
C THR A 61 1.62 -13.68 3.37
N ALA A 62 1.50 -13.12 2.18
CA ALA A 62 1.44 -13.88 0.94
C ALA A 62 2.81 -13.85 0.30
N ARG A 63 3.19 -14.94 -0.33
CA ARG A 63 4.52 -15.07 -0.93
C ARG A 63 4.41 -15.39 -2.41
N ASN A 64 5.52 -15.16 -3.09
CA ASN A 64 5.64 -15.38 -4.52
C ASN A 64 5.01 -14.22 -5.29
N GLY A 65 5.06 -14.29 -6.59
CA GLY A 65 4.55 -13.25 -7.45
C GLY A 65 5.66 -12.55 -8.19
N GLY A 66 5.43 -11.34 -8.60
CA GLY A 66 6.35 -10.57 -9.40
C GLY A 66 7.52 -10.00 -8.62
N LYS A 67 8.28 -9.16 -9.29
CA LYS A 67 9.42 -8.52 -8.64
C LYS A 67 8.97 -7.35 -7.78
N ARG A 68 9.77 -7.09 -6.76
CA ARG A 68 9.54 -5.95 -5.88
C ARG A 68 9.70 -4.65 -6.67
N THR A 69 8.80 -3.72 -6.44
CA THR A 69 8.82 -2.44 -7.14
C THR A 69 9.29 -1.28 -6.29
N TYR A 70 9.19 -1.38 -4.96
CA TYR A 70 9.67 -0.31 -4.11
C TYR A 70 11.15 -0.50 -3.80
N LYS A 71 11.80 0.59 -3.46
CA LYS A 71 13.22 0.56 -3.10
C LYS A 71 13.40 1.23 -1.76
N GLY A 72 14.37 0.74 -1.01
CA GLY A 72 14.74 1.35 0.25
C GLY A 72 13.74 1.08 1.34
N ASP A 73 13.73 1.97 2.31
CA ASP A 73 12.94 1.83 3.53
C ASP A 73 11.59 2.50 3.35
N LEU A 74 10.52 1.83 3.79
CA LEU A 74 9.19 2.41 3.73
C LEU A 74 8.88 3.34 4.89
N ARG A 75 9.71 3.34 5.93
CA ARG A 75 9.53 4.24 7.05
C ARG A 75 9.66 5.68 6.57
N GLY A 76 8.76 6.53 7.04
CA GLY A 76 8.74 7.93 6.64
C GLY A 76 7.93 8.20 5.39
N LYS A 77 7.52 7.17 4.67
CA LYS A 77 6.64 7.36 3.51
C LYS A 77 5.22 7.55 3.96
N SER A 78 4.43 8.24 3.15
CA SER A 78 3.02 8.41 3.40
C SER A 78 2.32 7.03 3.45
N LEU A 79 1.41 6.86 4.38
CA LEU A 79 0.65 5.62 4.47
C LEU A 79 -0.13 5.38 3.18
N ARG A 80 -0.66 6.46 2.57
CA ARG A 80 -1.35 6.36 1.28
C ARG A 80 -0.43 5.78 0.21
N GLU A 81 0.82 6.24 0.17
CA GLU A 81 1.77 5.74 -0.82
C GLU A 81 2.07 4.26 -0.60
N VAL A 82 2.27 3.85 0.65
CA VAL A 82 2.54 2.45 0.94
C VAL A 82 1.32 1.58 0.61
N ALA A 83 0.12 2.11 0.81
CA ALA A 83 -1.10 1.37 0.47
C ALA A 83 -1.20 1.08 -1.02
N GLU A 84 -0.53 1.86 -1.88
CA GLU A 84 -0.49 1.57 -3.32
C GLU A 84 0.12 0.21 -3.60
N LEU A 85 0.96 -0.29 -2.71
CA LEU A 85 1.57 -1.60 -2.89
C LEU A 85 0.54 -2.73 -2.92
N SER A 86 -0.67 -2.49 -2.42
CA SER A 86 -1.72 -3.52 -2.45
C SER A 86 -2.05 -3.97 -3.87
N LYS A 87 -1.68 -3.18 -4.87
CA LYS A 87 -1.94 -3.49 -6.28
C LYS A 87 -0.75 -4.17 -6.95
N SER A 88 0.29 -4.50 -6.20
CA SER A 88 1.51 -5.06 -6.77
C SER A 88 1.32 -6.53 -7.14
N TRP A 89 2.03 -6.96 -8.19
CA TRP A 89 2.12 -8.37 -8.54
C TRP A 89 3.10 -9.13 -7.65
N CYS A 90 3.92 -8.42 -6.89
CA CYS A 90 4.75 -9.03 -5.85
C CYS A 90 3.86 -9.21 -4.61
N PHE A 91 3.56 -10.45 -4.25
CA PHE A 91 2.60 -10.71 -3.18
C PHE A 91 3.07 -10.18 -1.84
N GLU A 92 4.38 -10.18 -1.61
CA GLU A 92 4.90 -9.64 -0.36
C GLU A 92 4.68 -8.14 -0.29
N GLU A 93 4.85 -7.43 -1.41
CA GLU A 93 4.52 -6.01 -1.45
C GLU A 93 3.03 -5.79 -1.26
N ALA A 94 2.22 -6.61 -1.91
CA ALA A 94 0.77 -6.48 -1.79
C ALA A 94 0.35 -6.68 -0.33
N THR A 95 1.00 -7.60 0.38
CA THR A 95 0.74 -7.82 1.79
C THR A 95 0.98 -6.55 2.60
N LEU A 96 2.09 -5.86 2.35
CA LEU A 96 2.38 -4.61 3.06
C LEU A 96 1.37 -3.54 2.70
N GLY A 97 0.94 -3.48 1.44
CA GLY A 97 -0.08 -2.53 1.02
C GLY A 97 -1.41 -2.78 1.72
N ILE A 98 -1.79 -4.04 1.86
CA ILE A 98 -3.03 -4.39 2.56
C ILE A 98 -2.90 -4.07 4.04
N ALA A 99 -1.74 -4.34 4.64
CA ALA A 99 -1.52 -3.97 6.03
C ALA A 99 -1.64 -2.45 6.21
N ALA A 100 -1.15 -1.68 5.24
CA ALA A 100 -1.28 -0.22 5.28
C ALA A 100 -2.74 0.21 5.21
N LEU A 101 -3.54 -0.43 4.35
CA LEU A 101 -4.97 -0.14 4.30
C LEU A 101 -5.62 -0.44 5.65
N ASN A 102 -5.25 -1.56 6.26
CA ASN A 102 -5.80 -1.94 7.55
C ASN A 102 -5.38 -0.97 8.66
N ALA A 103 -4.18 -0.39 8.56
CA ALA A 103 -3.73 0.57 9.55
C ALA A 103 -4.67 1.78 9.61
N TRP A 104 -5.30 2.12 8.50
CA TRP A 104 -6.25 3.23 8.48
C TRP A 104 -7.68 2.74 8.75
N TYR A 105 -8.14 1.74 7.99
CA TYR A 105 -9.55 1.37 8.00
C TYR A 105 -9.94 0.49 9.17
N ALA A 106 -9.00 -0.22 9.76
CA ALA A 106 -9.29 -1.11 10.89
C ALA A 106 -8.81 -0.57 12.24
N ARG A 107 -8.43 0.72 12.24
CA ARG A 107 -7.95 1.35 13.48
C ARG A 107 -9.03 1.49 14.55
#